data_21f442e04538e5db76ea368ef5966125
#
_entry.id   21f442e04538e5db76ea368ef5966125
#
_cell.length_a   1.000
_cell.length_b   1.000
_cell.length_c   1.000
_cell.angle_alpha   90.00
_cell.angle_beta   90.00
_cell.angle_gamma   90.00
#
_symmetry.space_group_name_H-M   'P 1'
#
loop_
_entity.id
_entity.type
_entity.pdbx_description
1 polymer ?
#
loop_
_entity_poly.entity_id
_entity_poly.type
_entity_poly.pdbx_seq_one_letter_code
_entity_poly.pdbx_strand_id
1 'polypeptide(L)'
;MMTMNKQEFLTSSGLQVQTLDFWIEQQWLVPEQTSAGMTFSDMDVARAQFIRDLKTDFGVNDEGVDVILHLVDQLHGLRGAFEQLHRNIKELSR
;
A
#
# COMPACT_ATOMS: atom_id res chain seq x y z
N MET A 1 7.05 4.01 13.95
CA MET A 1 6.92 3.23 12.69
C MET A 1 8.30 3.06 12.08
N MET A 2 8.65 1.84 11.71
CA MET A 2 9.95 1.55 11.14
C MET A 2 9.95 1.87 9.65
N THR A 3 10.99 2.56 9.17
CA THR A 3 11.17 2.81 7.75
C THR A 3 12.35 2.01 7.22
N MET A 4 12.30 1.66 5.96
CA MET A 4 13.29 0.81 5.28
C MET A 4 13.75 1.48 4.00
N ASN A 5 15.02 1.30 3.66
CA ASN A 5 15.48 1.66 2.32
C ASN A 5 15.07 0.55 1.33
N LYS A 6 15.36 0.75 0.05
CA LYS A 6 14.96 -0.20 -1.00
C LYS A 6 15.54 -1.60 -0.76
N GLN A 7 16.80 -1.68 -0.37
CA GLN A 7 17.47 -2.97 -0.14
C GLN A 7 16.82 -3.71 1.04
N GLU A 8 16.55 -3.01 2.13
CA GLU A 8 15.89 -3.57 3.29
C GLU A 8 14.48 -4.04 2.96
N PHE A 9 13.76 -3.28 2.15
CA PHE A 9 12.42 -3.64 1.71
C PHE A 9 12.44 -4.90 0.85
N LEU A 10 13.39 -5.02 -0.08
CA LEU A 10 13.53 -6.21 -0.91
C LEU A 10 13.78 -7.45 -0.06
N THR A 11 14.62 -7.32 0.97
CA THR A 11 14.88 -8.41 1.90
C THR A 11 13.64 -8.78 2.69
N SER A 12 12.92 -7.80 3.23
CA SER A 12 11.73 -8.02 4.06
C SER A 12 10.56 -8.58 3.26
N SER A 13 10.36 -8.12 2.04
CA SER A 13 9.24 -8.53 1.19
C SER A 13 9.51 -9.82 0.41
N GLY A 14 10.78 -10.14 0.20
CA GLY A 14 11.16 -11.27 -0.64
C GLY A 14 10.95 -11.02 -2.14
N LEU A 15 10.68 -9.79 -2.54
CA LEU A 15 10.48 -9.43 -3.95
C LEU A 15 11.81 -9.34 -4.69
N GLN A 16 11.76 -9.67 -5.99
CA GLN A 16 12.86 -9.38 -6.88
C GLN A 16 12.83 -7.91 -7.27
N VAL A 17 14.00 -7.33 -7.58
CA VAL A 17 14.09 -5.91 -7.89
C VAL A 17 13.25 -5.53 -9.10
N GLN A 18 13.20 -6.38 -10.12
CA GLN A 18 12.39 -6.12 -11.32
C GLN A 18 10.91 -6.05 -10.99
N THR A 19 10.45 -6.94 -10.11
CA THR A 19 9.04 -6.97 -9.68
C THR A 19 8.71 -5.70 -8.91
N LEU A 20 9.56 -5.30 -7.97
CA LEU A 20 9.35 -4.09 -7.21
C LEU A 20 9.31 -2.86 -8.12
N ASP A 21 10.26 -2.75 -9.05
CA ASP A 21 10.31 -1.62 -9.96
C ASP A 21 9.04 -1.52 -10.81
N PHE A 22 8.52 -2.66 -11.28
CA PHE A 22 7.27 -2.70 -12.04
C PHE A 22 6.09 -2.24 -11.18
N TRP A 23 6.00 -2.71 -9.94
CA TRP A 23 4.90 -2.35 -9.04
C TRP A 23 4.93 -0.86 -8.69
N ILE A 24 6.12 -0.28 -8.54
CA ILE A 24 6.25 1.16 -8.32
C ILE A 24 5.81 1.93 -9.58
N GLU A 25 6.20 1.46 -10.76
CA GLU A 25 5.80 2.07 -12.04
C GLU A 25 4.29 2.05 -12.21
N GLN A 26 3.63 0.96 -11.81
CA GLN A 26 2.18 0.84 -11.87
C GLN A 26 1.47 1.60 -10.75
N GLN A 27 2.21 2.18 -9.82
CA GLN A 27 1.67 2.86 -8.64
C GLN A 27 0.90 1.91 -7.69
N TRP A 28 1.22 0.64 -7.75
CA TRP A 28 0.71 -0.33 -6.77
C TRP A 28 1.40 -0.16 -5.42
N LEU A 29 2.65 0.28 -5.44
CA LEU A 29 3.40 0.71 -4.27
C LEU A 29 3.89 2.13 -4.52
N VAL A 30 3.70 3.00 -3.55
CA VAL A 30 4.09 4.41 -3.66
C VAL A 30 4.99 4.73 -2.46
N PRO A 31 6.29 4.40 -2.54
CA PRO A 31 7.22 4.71 -1.47
C PRO A 31 7.39 6.21 -1.30
N GLU A 32 7.73 6.62 -0.10
CA GLU A 32 8.00 8.02 0.19
C GLU A 32 9.37 8.40 -0.30
N GLN A 33 9.46 9.55 -0.98
CA GLN A 33 10.73 10.11 -1.42
C GLN A 33 11.26 11.04 -0.35
N THR A 34 12.49 10.79 0.09
CA THR A 34 13.18 11.63 1.07
C THR A 34 14.53 12.06 0.52
N SER A 35 15.22 12.94 1.24
CA SER A 35 16.57 13.34 0.87
C SER A 35 17.55 12.17 0.83
N ALA A 36 17.24 11.09 1.57
CA ALA A 36 18.08 9.87 1.58
C ALA A 36 17.66 8.86 0.51
N GLY A 37 16.65 9.18 -0.32
CA GLY A 37 16.13 8.30 -1.35
C GLY A 37 14.74 7.77 -1.02
N MET A 38 14.36 6.66 -1.66
CA MET A 38 13.08 5.99 -1.38
C MET A 38 13.07 5.36 -0.01
N THR A 39 11.98 5.56 0.72
CA THR A 39 11.75 4.87 1.99
C THR A 39 10.43 4.12 1.96
N PHE A 40 10.41 2.95 2.58
CA PHE A 40 9.26 2.05 2.64
C PHE A 40 8.88 1.84 4.11
N SER A 41 7.62 1.51 4.34
CA SER A 41 7.10 1.27 5.69
C SER A 41 6.60 -0.16 5.83
N ASP A 42 6.21 -0.52 7.06
CA ASP A 42 5.57 -1.81 7.34
C ASP A 42 4.26 -1.95 6.54
N MET A 43 3.56 -0.85 6.31
CA MET A 43 2.34 -0.86 5.48
C MET A 43 2.66 -1.24 4.05
N ASP A 44 3.79 -0.81 3.52
CA ASP A 44 4.23 -1.19 2.18
C ASP A 44 4.54 -2.69 2.12
N VAL A 45 5.12 -3.25 3.16
CA VAL A 45 5.38 -4.70 3.24
C VAL A 45 4.06 -5.47 3.22
N ALA A 46 3.08 -5.03 4.02
CA ALA A 46 1.76 -5.68 4.06
C ALA A 46 1.06 -5.56 2.71
N ARG A 47 1.14 -4.41 2.06
CA ARG A 47 0.56 -4.19 0.73
C ARG A 47 1.22 -5.07 -0.32
N ALA A 48 2.53 -5.21 -0.28
CA ALA A 48 3.27 -6.09 -1.18
C ALA A 48 2.85 -7.55 -1.01
N GLN A 49 2.66 -7.99 0.23
CA GLN A 49 2.19 -9.34 0.51
C GLN A 49 0.79 -9.56 -0.04
N PHE A 50 -0.10 -8.59 0.12
CA PHE A 50 -1.45 -8.64 -0.42
C PHE A 50 -1.44 -8.77 -1.94
N ILE A 51 -0.63 -7.98 -2.63
CA ILE A 51 -0.50 -8.05 -4.09
C ILE A 51 0.02 -9.42 -4.52
N ARG A 52 1.03 -9.93 -3.81
CA ARG A 52 1.59 -11.26 -4.10
C ARG A 52 0.53 -12.35 -3.96
N ASP A 53 -0.26 -12.30 -2.88
CA ASP A 53 -1.31 -13.29 -2.64
C ASP A 53 -2.37 -13.23 -3.75
N LEU A 54 -2.75 -12.04 -4.20
CA LEU A 54 -3.70 -11.90 -5.32
C LEU A 54 -3.17 -12.57 -6.58
N LYS A 55 -1.89 -12.40 -6.87
CA LYS A 55 -1.30 -12.93 -8.11
C LYS A 55 -1.03 -14.43 -8.01
N THR A 56 -0.51 -14.91 -6.89
CA THR A 56 -0.09 -16.31 -6.77
C THR A 56 -1.19 -17.24 -6.28
N ASP A 57 -1.96 -16.82 -5.26
CA ASP A 57 -2.97 -17.69 -4.67
C ASP A 57 -4.31 -17.61 -5.39
N PHE A 58 -4.65 -16.45 -5.93
CA PHE A 58 -5.94 -16.22 -6.60
C PHE A 58 -5.81 -16.10 -8.12
N GLY A 59 -4.59 -16.07 -8.64
CA GLY A 59 -4.36 -16.00 -10.08
C GLY A 59 -4.87 -14.73 -10.74
N VAL A 60 -4.92 -13.62 -9.99
CA VAL A 60 -5.40 -12.33 -10.52
C VAL A 60 -4.37 -11.76 -11.48
N ASN A 61 -4.82 -11.34 -12.67
CA ASN A 61 -3.93 -10.70 -13.64
C ASN A 61 -3.65 -9.24 -13.24
N ASP A 62 -2.74 -8.59 -13.98
CA ASP A 62 -2.31 -7.24 -13.64
C ASP A 62 -3.46 -6.23 -13.67
N GLU A 63 -4.35 -6.33 -14.63
CA GLU A 63 -5.52 -5.47 -14.71
C GLU A 63 -6.44 -5.66 -13.50
N GLY A 64 -6.59 -6.90 -13.06
CA GLY A 64 -7.39 -7.21 -11.87
C GLY A 64 -6.76 -6.67 -10.60
N VAL A 65 -5.44 -6.78 -10.46
CA VAL A 65 -4.72 -6.21 -9.32
C VAL A 65 -4.93 -4.70 -9.27
N ASP A 66 -4.82 -4.03 -10.41
CA ASP A 66 -5.00 -2.59 -10.50
C ASP A 66 -6.40 -2.17 -10.01
N VAL A 67 -7.44 -2.86 -10.46
CA VAL A 67 -8.81 -2.59 -10.04
C VAL A 67 -8.99 -2.84 -8.54
N ILE A 68 -8.49 -3.97 -8.04
CA ILE A 68 -8.63 -4.33 -6.63
C ILE A 68 -7.94 -3.30 -5.73
N LEU A 69 -6.72 -2.89 -6.07
CA LEU A 69 -5.99 -1.91 -5.28
C LEU A 69 -6.69 -0.56 -5.27
N HIS A 70 -7.25 -0.16 -6.41
CA HIS A 70 -8.02 1.07 -6.50
C HIS A 70 -9.23 1.04 -5.57
N LEU A 71 -9.97 -0.08 -5.57
CA LEU A 71 -11.13 -0.26 -4.70
C LEU A 71 -10.74 -0.30 -3.22
N VAL A 72 -9.64 -0.97 -2.89
CA VAL A 72 -9.15 -1.03 -1.51
C VAL A 72 -8.76 0.36 -1.02
N ASP A 73 -8.08 1.14 -1.86
CA ASP A 73 -7.68 2.49 -1.51
C ASP A 73 -8.90 3.41 -1.32
N GLN A 74 -9.93 3.25 -2.15
CA GLN A 74 -11.19 3.98 -2.00
C GLN A 74 -11.89 3.59 -0.69
N LEU A 75 -11.90 2.32 -0.34
CA LEU A 75 -12.50 1.85 0.90
C LEU A 75 -11.81 2.46 2.12
N HIS A 76 -10.48 2.50 2.11
CA HIS A 76 -9.73 3.12 3.21
C HIS A 76 -10.02 4.61 3.31
N GLY A 77 -10.11 5.31 2.20
CA GLY A 77 -10.48 6.72 2.16
C GLY A 77 -11.87 6.97 2.72
N LEU A 78 -12.83 6.12 2.34
CA LEU A 78 -14.20 6.21 2.83
C LEU A 78 -14.28 5.97 4.34
N ARG A 79 -13.55 4.98 4.85
CA ARG A 79 -13.49 4.71 6.30
C ARG A 79 -12.94 5.91 7.06
N GLY A 80 -11.89 6.51 6.56
CA GLY A 80 -11.30 7.71 7.18
C GLY A 80 -12.28 8.87 7.21
N ALA A 81 -13.00 9.10 6.11
CA ALA A 81 -14.01 10.15 6.03
C ALA A 81 -15.17 9.89 7.01
N PHE A 82 -15.60 8.63 7.12
CA PHE A 82 -16.66 8.25 8.05
C PHE A 82 -16.23 8.47 9.50
N GLU A 83 -15.02 8.08 9.85
CA GLU A 83 -14.48 8.26 11.20
C GLU A 83 -14.38 9.74 11.56
N GLN A 84 -13.96 10.57 10.61
CA GLN A 84 -13.86 12.02 10.82
C GLN A 84 -15.24 12.62 11.07
N LEU A 85 -16.24 12.23 10.28
CA LEU A 85 -17.61 12.69 10.45
C LEU A 85 -18.16 12.28 11.82
N HIS A 86 -17.90 11.05 12.23
CA HIS A 86 -18.34 10.54 13.53
C HIS A 86 -17.76 11.36 14.67
N ARG A 87 -16.47 11.70 14.61
CA ARG A 87 -15.84 12.55 15.62
C ARG A 87 -16.46 13.95 15.66
N ASN A 88 -16.73 14.52 14.49
CA ASN A 88 -17.35 15.85 14.40
C ASN A 88 -18.74 15.86 15.04
N ILE A 89 -19.52 14.83 14.81
CA ILE A 89 -20.84 14.69 15.40
C ILE A 89 -20.75 14.59 16.92
N LYS A 90 -19.80 13.83 17.44
CA LYS A 90 -19.57 13.72 18.89
C LYS A 90 -19.23 15.06 19.51
N GLU A 91 -18.39 15.87 18.86
CA GLU A 91 -18.02 17.19 19.35
C GLU A 91 -19.23 18.14 19.40
N LEU A 92 -20.11 18.07 18.38
CA LEU A 92 -21.29 18.91 18.31
C LEU A 92 -22.35 18.56 19.36
N SER A 93 -22.36 17.31 19.81
CA SER A 93 -23.39 16.82 20.76
C SER A 93 -23.02 17.02 22.23
N ARG A 94 -21.89 17.62 22.53
CA ARG A 94 -21.45 17.96 23.89
C ARG A 94 -22.24 19.12 24.47
#